data_25c2969d2918e042bdbbc1c31f954570
#
_entry.id   25c2969d2918e042bdbbc1c31f954570
#
_cell.length_a   1.000
_cell.length_b   1.000
_cell.length_c   1.000
_cell.angle_alpha   90.00
_cell.angle_beta   90.00
_cell.angle_gamma   90.00
#
_symmetry.space_group_name_H-M   'P 1'
#
loop_
_entity.id
_entity.type
_entity.pdbx_description
1 polymer ?
#
loop_
_entity_poly.entity_id
_entity_poly.type
_entity_poly.pdbx_seq_one_letter_code
_entity_poly.pdbx_strand_id
1 'polypeptide(L)' 'MQYIKIHALDNVAVALADLAEGTEVSVDNQTVTLRQDVARGHKFALTDIAKGANVIKYGLPIGYALADIAAGVHVHA' A
#
# COMPACT_ATOMS: atom_id res chain seq x y z
N MET A 1 7.32 7.82 12.87
CA MET A 1 6.41 7.43 11.77
C MET A 1 6.99 6.21 11.07
N GLN A 2 6.20 5.16 10.94
CA GLN A 2 6.68 3.90 10.38
C GLN A 2 6.21 3.65 8.94
N TYR A 3 5.31 4.48 8.44
CA TYR A 3 4.77 4.39 7.08
C TYR A 3 4.25 5.76 6.66
N ILE A 4 4.11 5.98 5.36
CA ILE A 4 3.63 7.25 4.83
C ILE A 4 2.80 7.04 3.56
N LYS A 5 1.66 7.71 3.50
CA LYS A 5 0.92 7.96 2.27
C LYS A 5 1.37 9.31 1.73
N ILE A 6 1.90 9.34 0.53
CA ILE A 6 2.60 10.53 0.03
C ILE A 6 1.63 11.58 -0.52
N HIS A 7 0.58 11.14 -1.22
CA HIS A 7 -0.39 12.04 -1.84
C HIS A 7 -1.82 11.56 -1.53
N ALA A 8 -2.76 12.50 -1.44
CA ALA A 8 -4.14 12.18 -1.10
C ALA A 8 -4.80 11.16 -2.04
N LEU A 9 -4.41 11.13 -3.31
CA LEU A 9 -4.94 10.20 -4.30
C LEU A 9 -4.27 8.82 -4.31
N ASP A 10 -3.21 8.63 -3.53
CA ASP A 10 -2.47 7.36 -3.53
C ASP A 10 -3.33 6.22 -2.98
N ASN A 11 -3.24 5.06 -3.62
CA ASN A 11 -3.84 3.83 -3.11
C ASN A 11 -2.81 2.89 -2.51
N VAL A 12 -1.57 3.36 -2.35
CA VAL A 12 -0.49 2.66 -1.65
C VAL A 12 0.16 3.58 -0.63
N ALA A 13 0.77 2.99 0.38
CA ALA A 13 1.67 3.67 1.31
C ALA A 13 3.04 3.00 1.27
N VAL A 14 4.05 3.70 1.77
CA VAL A 14 5.44 3.22 1.79
C VAL A 14 5.82 2.92 3.24
N ALA A 15 6.40 1.74 3.47
CA ALA A 15 6.96 1.39 4.76
C ALA A 15 8.27 2.16 4.98
N LEU A 16 8.38 2.85 6.10
CA LEU A 16 9.58 3.57 6.52
C LEU A 16 10.44 2.74 7.49
N ALA A 17 9.95 1.59 7.85
CA ALA A 17 10.62 0.58 8.68
C ALA A 17 10.13 -0.79 8.22
N ASP A 18 10.80 -1.86 8.67
CA ASP A 18 10.28 -3.21 8.45
C ASP A 18 8.99 -3.37 9.25
N LEU A 19 7.91 -3.72 8.59
CA LEU A 19 6.60 -3.91 9.20
C LEU A 19 6.20 -5.37 9.11
N ALA A 20 5.82 -5.94 10.25
CA ALA A 20 5.42 -7.34 10.31
C ALA A 20 3.99 -7.56 9.81
N GLU A 21 3.72 -8.74 9.29
CA GLU A 21 2.37 -9.23 9.06
C GLU A 21 1.50 -9.03 10.31
N GLY A 22 0.27 -8.59 10.13
CA GLY A 22 -0.65 -8.32 11.23
C GLY A 22 -0.56 -6.91 11.79
N THR A 23 0.42 -6.11 11.37
CA THR A 23 0.51 -4.70 11.79
C THR A 23 -0.72 -3.95 11.31
N GLU A 24 -1.36 -3.20 12.21
CA GLU A 24 -2.43 -2.30 11.86
C GLU A 24 -1.87 -0.95 11.46
N VAL A 25 -2.26 -0.48 10.29
CA VAL A 25 -1.85 0.79 9.72
C VAL A 25 -3.07 1.71 9.66
N SER A 26 -2.96 2.90 10.22
CA SER A 26 -4.02 3.90 10.18
C SER A 26 -3.62 5.05 9.26
N VAL A 27 -4.38 5.25 8.18
CA VAL A 27 -4.17 6.31 7.20
C VAL A 27 -5.52 6.88 6.79
N ASP A 28 -5.68 8.20 6.86
CA ASP A 28 -6.90 8.90 6.42
C ASP A 28 -8.18 8.31 7.00
N ASN A 29 -8.19 8.02 8.31
CA ASN A 29 -9.33 7.42 9.01
C ASN A 29 -9.67 6.00 8.58
N GLN A 30 -8.79 5.34 7.83
CA GLN A 30 -8.91 3.93 7.49
C GLN A 30 -7.88 3.12 8.27
N THR A 31 -8.27 1.93 8.70
CA THR A 31 -7.35 0.96 9.29
C THR A 31 -7.17 -0.20 8.31
N VAL A 32 -5.91 -0.51 8.02
CA VAL A 32 -5.54 -1.62 7.15
C VAL A 32 -4.63 -2.55 7.92
N THR A 33 -4.94 -3.83 7.92
CA THR A 33 -4.10 -4.84 8.55
C THR A 33 -3.18 -5.43 7.48
N LEU A 34 -1.87 -5.39 7.71
CA LEU A 34 -0.91 -5.96 6.78
C LEU A 34 -1.08 -7.48 6.72
N ARG A 35 -1.15 -8.02 5.51
CA ARG A 35 -1.35 -9.44 5.25
C ARG A 35 -0.06 -10.23 5.08
N GLN A 36 1.05 -9.54 5.08
CA GLN A 36 2.39 -10.10 4.96
C GLN A 36 3.40 -9.11 5.50
N ASP A 37 4.62 -9.53 5.69
CA ASP A 37 5.71 -8.64 6.05
C ASP A 37 5.96 -7.67 4.90
N VAL A 38 6.22 -6.41 5.25
CA VAL A 38 6.56 -5.37 4.27
C VAL A 38 7.89 -4.76 4.70
N ALA A 39 8.91 -4.95 3.90
CA ALA A 39 10.24 -4.42 4.20
C ALA A 39 10.27 -2.90 4.02
N ARG A 40 11.17 -2.26 4.75
CA ARG A 40 11.45 -0.84 4.61
C ARG A 40 11.66 -0.46 3.15
N GLY A 41 11.04 0.62 2.72
CA GLY A 41 11.14 1.12 1.35
C GLY A 41 10.16 0.48 0.37
N HIS A 42 9.46 -0.57 0.78
CA HIS A 42 8.46 -1.21 -0.06
C HIS A 42 7.09 -0.62 0.19
N LYS A 43 6.21 -0.75 -0.79
CA LYS A 43 4.85 -0.22 -0.73
C LYS A 43 3.83 -1.32 -0.50
N PHE A 44 2.72 -0.95 0.11
CA PHE A 44 1.59 -1.85 0.34
C PHE A 44 0.28 -1.15 -0.02
N ALA A 45 -0.72 -1.95 -0.39
CA ALA A 45 -2.01 -1.43 -0.78
C ALA A 45 -2.79 -0.91 0.42
N LEU A 46 -3.37 0.28 0.30
CA LEU A 46 -4.25 0.88 1.30
C LEU A 46 -5.70 0.46 1.10
N THR A 47 -6.05 0.01 -0.08
CA THR A 47 -7.37 -0.43 -0.49
C THR A 47 -7.21 -1.59 -1.45
N ASP A 48 -8.29 -2.31 -1.71
CA ASP A 48 -8.30 -3.33 -2.75
C ASP A 48 -8.05 -2.67 -4.10
N ILE A 49 -7.16 -3.25 -4.89
CA ILE A 49 -6.83 -2.79 -6.24
C ILE A 49 -7.17 -3.92 -7.19
N ALA A 50 -8.18 -3.71 -8.02
CA ALA A 50 -8.62 -4.74 -8.96
C ALA A 50 -7.60 -4.94 -10.07
N LYS A 51 -7.53 -6.16 -10.60
CA LYS A 51 -6.74 -6.45 -11.81
C LYS A 51 -7.04 -5.43 -12.89
N GLY A 52 -5.99 -4.86 -13.47
CA GLY A 52 -6.08 -3.83 -14.50
C GLY A 52 -6.24 -2.40 -13.98
N ALA A 53 -6.54 -2.22 -12.69
CA ALA A 53 -6.65 -0.89 -12.11
C ALA A 53 -5.26 -0.30 -11.86
N ASN A 54 -5.19 1.02 -11.85
CA ASN A 54 -3.93 1.73 -11.65
C ASN A 54 -3.45 1.64 -10.21
N VAL A 55 -2.14 1.47 -10.05
CA VAL A 55 -1.43 1.73 -8.80
C VAL A 55 -1.03 3.20 -8.82
N ILE A 56 -1.44 3.95 -7.81
CA ILE A 56 -1.26 5.40 -7.75
C ILE A 56 -0.32 5.75 -6.60
N LYS A 57 0.75 6.45 -6.93
CA LYS A 57 1.74 6.96 -5.98
C LYS A 57 2.17 8.35 -6.44
N TYR A 58 2.37 9.26 -5.49
CA TYR A 58 2.60 10.69 -5.79
C TYR A 58 1.42 11.33 -6.55
N GLY A 59 0.22 10.80 -6.40
CA GLY A 59 -0.95 11.27 -7.14
C GLY A 59 -0.98 10.87 -8.60
N LEU A 60 -0.07 10.00 -9.06
CA LEU A 60 0.09 9.60 -10.46
C LEU A 60 0.03 8.08 -10.60
N PRO A 61 -0.49 7.58 -11.72
CA PRO A 61 -0.39 6.15 -12.00
C PRO A 61 1.08 5.78 -12.26
N ILE A 62 1.57 4.80 -11.49
CA ILE A 62 2.94 4.29 -11.65
C ILE A 62 2.96 2.91 -12.30
N GLY A 63 1.80 2.33 -12.54
CA GLY A 63 1.62 1.02 -13.13
C GLY A 63 0.19 0.56 -12.96
N TYR A 64 -0.09 -0.66 -13.31
CA TYR A 64 -1.40 -1.28 -13.11
C TYR A 64 -1.25 -2.68 -12.51
N ALA A 65 -2.29 -3.12 -11.83
CA ALA A 65 -2.29 -4.43 -11.18
C ALA A 65 -2.43 -5.55 -12.22
N LEU A 66 -1.55 -6.54 -12.16
CA LEU A 66 -1.60 -7.72 -13.02
C LEU A 66 -2.59 -8.78 -12.49
N ALA A 67 -2.98 -8.65 -11.23
CA ALA A 67 -3.96 -9.49 -10.56
C ALA A 67 -4.61 -8.63 -9.47
N ASP A 68 -5.71 -9.11 -8.89
CA ASP A 68 -6.34 -8.44 -7.74
C ASP A 68 -5.34 -8.35 -6.59
N ILE A 69 -5.24 -7.16 -5.99
CA ILE A 69 -4.38 -6.89 -4.83
C ILE A 69 -5.29 -6.48 -3.68
N ALA A 70 -5.27 -7.25 -2.60
CA ALA A 70 -6.04 -6.90 -1.42
C ALA A 70 -5.35 -5.80 -0.60
N ALA A 71 -6.15 -5.00 0.11
CA ALA A 71 -5.62 -4.05 1.08
C ALA A 71 -4.70 -4.76 2.08
N GLY A 72 -3.54 -4.17 2.36
CA GLY A 72 -2.54 -4.74 3.25
C GLY A 72 -1.52 -5.65 2.58
N VAL A 73 -1.64 -5.90 1.29
CA VAL A 73 -0.70 -6.73 0.53
C VAL A 73 0.41 -5.87 -0.06
N HIS A 74 1.63 -6.40 -0.05
CA HIS A 74 2.79 -5.78 -0.67
C HIS A 74 2.54 -5.59 -2.18
N VAL A 75 2.85 -4.42 -2.68
CA VAL A 75 2.69 -4.09 -4.10
C VAL A 75 4.06 -4.05 -4.75
N HIS A 76 4.28 -4.96 -5.68
CA HIS A 76 5.50 -4.99 -6.49
C HIS A 76 5.43 -3.93 -7.59
N ALA A 77 6.54 -3.29 -7.79
CA ALA A 77 6.65 -2.32 -8.88
C ALA A 77 6.98 -3.03 -10.19
#